data_b34d811dc50619daccfc0e08ffc99b3f
#
_entry.id   b34d811dc50619daccfc0e08ffc99b3f
#
_cell.length_a   1.000
_cell.length_b   1.000
_cell.length_c   1.000
_cell.angle_alpha   90.00
_cell.angle_beta   90.00
_cell.angle_gamma   90.00
#
_symmetry.space_group_name_H-M   'P 1'
#
loop_
_entity.id
_entity.type
_entity.pdbx_description
1 polymer ?
#
loop_
_entity_poly.entity_id
_entity_poly.type
_entity_poly.pdbx_seq_one_letter_code
_entity_poly.pdbx_strand_id
1 'polypeptide(L)'
;RSPCTQEIAVFRAFAQIVEKAKDEIVIIDTAPTGHTLLLLDSTQSYHREVSRLQSDIPESVKNLLPRLRNAGETEVLIITLAETTPVYEAMRLESDLKRAGINSKWWIINASLYATKTTNKVLKAKASNEIEWINKVDKHSNGNFAIIEWKADEIKGEKILDLIQ
;
A
#
# COMPACT_ATOMS: atom_id res chain seq x y z
N ARG A 1 -3.51 -20.85 -21.45
CA ARG A 1 -3.61 -19.40 -21.34
C ARG A 1 -2.23 -18.88 -20.96
N SER A 2 -1.69 -17.91 -21.71
CA SER A 2 -0.38 -17.34 -21.45
C SER A 2 -0.39 -16.54 -20.14
N PRO A 3 0.67 -16.58 -19.30
CA PRO A 3 0.80 -15.74 -18.11
C PRO A 3 0.51 -14.25 -18.38
N CYS A 4 1.02 -13.71 -19.49
CA CYS A 4 0.78 -12.33 -19.91
C CYS A 4 -0.71 -11.99 -20.07
N THR A 5 -1.57 -12.94 -20.51
CA THR A 5 -3.00 -12.69 -20.69
C THR A 5 -3.72 -12.52 -19.36
N GLN A 6 -3.28 -13.21 -18.30
CA GLN A 6 -3.83 -13.08 -16.96
C GLN A 6 -3.42 -11.73 -16.33
N GLU A 7 -2.17 -11.34 -16.48
CA GLU A 7 -1.67 -10.05 -15.99
C GLU A 7 -2.39 -8.86 -16.63
N ILE A 8 -2.62 -8.91 -17.95
CA ILE A 8 -3.40 -7.88 -18.66
C ILE A 8 -4.84 -7.81 -18.16
N ALA A 9 -5.48 -8.97 -17.88
CA ALA A 9 -6.85 -9.00 -17.38
C ALA A 9 -6.95 -8.38 -15.98
N VAL A 10 -6.04 -8.71 -15.07
CA VAL A 10 -5.95 -8.13 -13.72
C VAL A 10 -5.71 -6.62 -13.80
N PHE A 11 -4.81 -6.19 -14.66
CA PHE A 11 -4.51 -4.79 -14.88
C PHE A 11 -5.72 -3.99 -15.37
N ARG A 12 -6.47 -4.53 -16.35
CA ARG A 12 -7.71 -3.89 -16.83
C ARG A 12 -8.78 -3.81 -15.75
N ALA A 13 -8.95 -4.87 -14.96
CA ALA A 13 -9.89 -4.89 -13.85
C ALA A 13 -9.51 -3.84 -12.78
N PHE A 14 -8.23 -3.72 -12.45
CA PHE A 14 -7.72 -2.69 -11.54
C PHE A 14 -8.01 -1.29 -12.07
N ALA A 15 -7.73 -1.03 -13.35
CA ALA A 15 -8.01 0.27 -13.97
C ALA A 15 -9.50 0.63 -13.95
N GLN A 16 -10.39 -0.37 -14.16
CA GLN A 16 -11.84 -0.16 -14.06
C GLN A 16 -12.30 0.16 -12.63
N ILE A 17 -11.68 -0.45 -11.61
CA ILE A 17 -11.97 -0.14 -10.21
C ILE A 17 -11.54 1.29 -9.89
N VAL A 18 -10.32 1.68 -10.26
CA VAL A 18 -9.81 3.04 -10.05
C VAL A 18 -10.66 4.09 -10.79
N GLU A 19 -11.24 3.75 -11.94
CA GLU A 19 -12.12 4.66 -12.70
C GLU A 19 -13.38 5.04 -11.92
N LYS A 20 -13.89 4.18 -11.03
CA LYS A 20 -15.04 4.49 -10.15
C LYS A 20 -14.73 5.62 -9.16
N ALA A 21 -13.46 5.91 -8.90
CA ALA A 21 -13.05 6.99 -8.02
C ALA A 21 -13.42 8.40 -8.55
N LYS A 22 -14.03 8.51 -9.73
CA LYS A 22 -14.66 9.76 -10.22
C LYS A 22 -15.86 10.17 -9.36
N ASP A 23 -16.63 9.18 -8.91
CA ASP A 23 -17.94 9.38 -8.27
C ASP A 23 -18.01 8.76 -6.87
N GLU A 24 -17.02 7.93 -6.49
CA GLU A 24 -17.03 7.15 -5.27
C GLU A 24 -15.65 7.19 -4.58
N ILE A 25 -15.60 6.91 -3.27
CA ILE A 25 -14.35 6.63 -2.58
C ILE A 25 -13.98 5.17 -2.84
N VAL A 26 -12.84 4.93 -3.45
CA VAL A 26 -12.32 3.59 -3.73
C VAL A 26 -11.15 3.31 -2.82
N ILE A 27 -11.26 2.27 -1.99
CA ILE A 27 -10.17 1.78 -1.13
C ILE A 27 -9.68 0.45 -1.71
N ILE A 28 -8.38 0.36 -1.99
CA ILE A 28 -7.76 -0.83 -2.54
C ILE A 28 -6.74 -1.36 -1.55
N ASP A 29 -7.02 -2.53 -0.99
CA ASP A 29 -6.06 -3.31 -0.24
C ASP A 29 -5.24 -4.15 -1.23
N THR A 30 -3.95 -3.85 -1.33
CA THR A 30 -3.08 -4.48 -2.32
C THR A 30 -2.39 -5.72 -1.74
N ALA A 31 -2.19 -6.74 -2.56
CA ALA A 31 -1.32 -7.85 -2.19
C ALA A 31 0.14 -7.36 -1.94
N PRO A 32 0.89 -8.04 -1.05
CA PRO A 32 2.22 -7.57 -0.64
C PRO A 32 3.17 -7.36 -1.82
N THR A 33 3.81 -6.23 -1.80
CA THR A 33 4.99 -5.69 -2.51
C THR A 33 5.26 -6.06 -3.96
N GLY A 34 5.28 -7.34 -4.35
CA GLY A 34 5.71 -7.72 -5.69
C GLY A 34 4.67 -7.51 -6.81
N HIS A 35 3.39 -7.73 -6.52
CA HIS A 35 2.33 -7.64 -7.54
C HIS A 35 1.88 -6.21 -7.83
N THR A 36 1.93 -5.31 -6.86
CA THR A 36 1.59 -3.89 -7.07
C THR A 36 2.60 -3.22 -8.00
N LEU A 37 3.89 -3.57 -7.85
CA LEU A 37 4.95 -3.08 -8.74
C LEU A 37 4.84 -3.64 -10.15
N LEU A 38 4.48 -4.92 -10.29
CA LEU A 38 4.21 -5.53 -11.60
C LEU A 38 3.04 -4.84 -12.30
N LEU A 39 1.99 -4.43 -11.57
CA LEU A 39 0.90 -3.65 -12.13
C LEU A 39 1.36 -2.27 -12.61
N LEU A 40 2.26 -1.61 -11.89
CA LEU A 40 2.80 -0.29 -12.26
C LEU A 40 3.82 -0.39 -13.40
N ASP A 41 4.66 -1.40 -13.40
CA ASP A 41 5.65 -1.67 -14.45
C ASP A 41 4.96 -2.15 -15.74
N SER A 42 3.92 -2.98 -15.60
CA SER A 42 3.02 -3.38 -16.68
C SER A 42 2.33 -2.17 -17.33
N THR A 43 2.02 -1.11 -16.54
CA THR A 43 1.41 0.11 -17.08
C THR A 43 2.32 0.79 -18.10
N GLN A 44 3.60 0.94 -17.81
CA GLN A 44 4.55 1.55 -18.75
C GLN A 44 4.82 0.65 -19.96
N SER A 45 4.98 -0.65 -19.73
CA SER A 45 5.20 -1.63 -20.79
C SER A 45 3.95 -1.79 -21.65
N TYR A 46 2.76 -1.84 -21.05
CA TYR A 46 1.48 -1.90 -21.73
C TYR A 46 1.23 -0.64 -22.59
N HIS A 47 1.50 0.56 -22.08
CA HIS A 47 1.42 1.79 -22.87
C HIS A 47 2.34 1.77 -24.09
N ARG A 48 3.56 1.25 -23.96
CA ARG A 48 4.49 1.12 -25.08
C ARG A 48 4.03 0.09 -26.12
N GLU A 49 3.54 -1.06 -25.66
CA GLU A 49 3.10 -2.18 -26.50
C GLU A 49 1.83 -1.83 -27.27
N VAL A 50 0.83 -1.26 -26.58
CA VAL A 50 -0.47 -0.91 -27.18
C VAL A 50 -0.38 0.33 -28.05
N SER A 51 0.51 1.28 -27.75
CA SER A 51 0.82 2.41 -28.67
C SER A 51 1.42 1.93 -29.98
N ARG A 52 2.07 0.75 -29.99
CA ARG A 52 2.60 0.11 -31.22
C ARG A 52 1.53 -0.64 -32.01
N LEU A 53 0.50 -1.15 -31.33
CA LEU A 53 -0.49 -2.06 -31.93
C LEU A 53 -1.72 -1.34 -32.53
N GLN A 54 -1.81 0.01 -32.45
CA GLN A 54 -2.96 0.80 -32.92
C GLN A 54 -4.32 0.30 -32.40
N SER A 55 -4.35 -0.46 -31.30
CA SER A 55 -5.57 -0.96 -30.70
C SER A 55 -6.19 0.10 -29.79
N ASP A 56 -7.52 0.17 -29.78
CA ASP A 56 -8.28 1.08 -28.92
C ASP A 56 -8.00 0.77 -27.44
N ILE A 57 -7.21 1.62 -26.79
CA ILE A 57 -6.91 1.49 -25.36
C ILE A 57 -8.11 2.02 -24.58
N PRO A 58 -8.70 1.23 -23.66
CA PRO A 58 -9.77 1.72 -22.77
C PRO A 58 -9.33 2.99 -22.02
N GLU A 59 -10.24 3.94 -21.90
CA GLU A 59 -9.98 5.21 -21.21
C GLU A 59 -9.55 5.01 -19.75
N SER A 60 -10.15 4.03 -19.06
CA SER A 60 -9.75 3.65 -17.70
C SER A 60 -8.26 3.32 -17.59
N VAL A 61 -7.70 2.66 -18.60
CA VAL A 61 -6.28 2.34 -18.67
C VAL A 61 -5.42 3.55 -18.95
N LYS A 62 -5.87 4.44 -19.86
CA LYS A 62 -5.15 5.70 -20.16
C LYS A 62 -5.06 6.60 -18.93
N ASN A 63 -6.13 6.66 -18.15
CA ASN A 63 -6.26 7.54 -16.98
C ASN A 63 -5.66 6.98 -15.71
N LEU A 64 -5.35 5.67 -15.65
CA LEU A 64 -4.91 5.01 -14.43
C LEU A 64 -3.65 5.65 -13.83
N LEU A 65 -2.57 5.74 -14.59
CA LEU A 65 -1.31 6.26 -14.09
C LEU A 65 -1.36 7.77 -13.77
N PRO A 66 -1.98 8.62 -14.60
CA PRO A 66 -2.23 10.01 -14.25
C PRO A 66 -2.96 10.17 -12.91
N ARG A 67 -4.01 9.38 -12.64
CA ARG A 67 -4.75 9.42 -11.36
C ARG A 67 -3.92 8.98 -10.18
N LEU A 68 -3.20 7.86 -10.31
CA LEU A 68 -2.33 7.37 -9.24
C LEU A 68 -1.21 8.36 -8.87
N ARG A 69 -0.80 9.21 -9.81
CA ARG A 69 0.19 10.27 -9.60
C ARG A 69 -0.39 11.56 -9.05
N ASN A 70 -1.69 11.74 -9.16
CA ASN A 70 -2.36 12.96 -8.70
C ASN A 70 -2.66 12.85 -7.20
N ALA A 71 -1.89 13.57 -6.38
CA ALA A 71 -2.07 13.61 -4.93
C ALA A 71 -3.42 14.23 -4.49
N GLY A 72 -4.17 14.87 -5.39
CA GLY A 72 -5.53 15.35 -5.13
C GLY A 72 -6.60 14.26 -5.33
N GLU A 73 -6.27 13.16 -5.99
CA GLU A 73 -7.19 12.06 -6.28
C GLU A 73 -6.79 10.75 -5.60
N THR A 74 -5.50 10.57 -5.30
CA THR A 74 -4.98 9.31 -4.77
C THR A 74 -4.08 9.56 -3.57
N GLU A 75 -4.38 8.88 -2.46
CA GLU A 75 -3.51 8.80 -1.28
C GLU A 75 -3.00 7.36 -1.14
N VAL A 76 -1.70 7.22 -0.95
CA VAL A 76 -1.05 5.91 -0.71
C VAL A 76 -0.58 5.84 0.73
N LEU A 77 -1.11 4.87 1.47
CA LEU A 77 -0.71 4.57 2.84
C LEU A 77 0.24 3.37 2.82
N ILE A 78 1.43 3.51 3.38
CA ILE A 78 2.37 2.41 3.54
C ILE A 78 2.09 1.72 4.88
N ILE A 79 1.69 0.46 4.84
CA ILE A 79 1.41 -0.33 6.05
C ILE A 79 2.53 -1.34 6.26
N THR A 80 3.06 -1.38 7.47
CA THR A 80 4.14 -2.30 7.85
C THR A 80 3.94 -2.86 9.26
N LEU A 81 4.70 -3.87 9.62
CA LEU A 81 4.88 -4.30 11.01
C LEU A 81 6.20 -3.73 11.54
N ALA A 82 6.32 -3.58 12.86
CA ALA A 82 7.55 -3.13 13.51
C ALA A 82 8.59 -4.26 13.56
N GLU A 83 8.97 -4.79 12.42
CA GLU A 83 9.90 -5.91 12.25
C GLU A 83 10.86 -5.63 11.10
N THR A 84 12.03 -6.28 11.12
CA THR A 84 13.12 -6.04 10.15
C THR A 84 12.64 -6.15 8.69
N THR A 85 12.14 -7.31 8.31
CA THR A 85 11.77 -7.58 6.91
C THR A 85 10.62 -6.71 6.43
N PRO A 86 9.47 -6.59 7.15
CA PRO A 86 8.38 -5.71 6.73
C PRO A 86 8.80 -4.25 6.54
N VAL A 87 9.62 -3.70 7.44
CA VAL A 87 10.06 -2.30 7.34
C VAL A 87 10.94 -2.08 6.12
N TYR A 88 11.90 -2.97 5.85
CA TYR A 88 12.75 -2.82 4.66
C TYR A 88 11.98 -3.02 3.35
N GLU A 89 11.04 -3.98 3.31
CA GLU A 89 10.19 -4.17 2.14
C GLU A 89 9.28 -2.97 1.89
N ALA A 90 8.73 -2.37 2.95
CA ALA A 90 7.93 -1.15 2.86
C ALA A 90 8.75 0.05 2.35
N MET A 91 10.00 0.22 2.81
CA MET A 91 10.91 1.25 2.30
C MET A 91 11.23 1.05 0.82
N ARG A 92 11.43 -0.21 0.41
CA ARG A 92 11.67 -0.56 -0.99
C ARG A 92 10.44 -0.22 -1.83
N LEU A 93 9.24 -0.63 -1.38
CA LEU A 93 7.99 -0.31 -2.06
C LEU A 93 7.83 1.21 -2.23
N GLU A 94 8.07 2.00 -1.18
CA GLU A 94 7.98 3.46 -1.28
C GLU A 94 8.95 4.02 -2.32
N SER A 95 10.19 3.52 -2.34
CA SER A 95 11.18 3.93 -3.34
C SER A 95 10.71 3.63 -4.77
N ASP A 96 10.10 2.47 -4.98
CA ASP A 96 9.58 2.04 -6.27
C ASP A 96 8.36 2.89 -6.69
N LEU A 97 7.45 3.21 -5.77
CA LEU A 97 6.34 4.13 -5.99
C LEU A 97 6.84 5.52 -6.39
N LYS A 98 7.83 6.06 -5.68
CA LYS A 98 8.45 7.35 -6.01
C LYS A 98 9.07 7.37 -7.40
N ARG A 99 9.72 6.28 -7.82
CA ARG A 99 10.23 6.13 -9.20
C ARG A 99 9.12 6.11 -10.25
N ALA A 100 7.96 5.58 -9.91
CA ALA A 100 6.78 5.62 -10.76
C ALA A 100 6.06 6.99 -10.74
N GLY A 101 6.52 7.95 -9.93
CA GLY A 101 5.92 9.26 -9.76
C GLY A 101 4.70 9.27 -8.84
N ILE A 102 4.56 8.22 -8.01
CA ILE A 102 3.49 8.09 -7.01
C ILE A 102 4.09 8.36 -5.64
N ASN A 103 3.52 9.31 -4.90
CA ASN A 103 4.00 9.66 -3.58
C ASN A 103 3.11 9.04 -2.50
N SER A 104 3.75 8.47 -1.48
CA SER A 104 3.12 8.12 -0.22
C SER A 104 3.44 9.19 0.81
N LYS A 105 2.46 9.57 1.61
CA LYS A 105 2.63 10.59 2.64
C LYS A 105 2.68 9.98 4.04
N TRP A 106 1.92 8.93 4.26
CA TRP A 106 1.68 8.38 5.58
C TRP A 106 2.14 6.93 5.68
N TRP A 107 2.68 6.59 6.86
CA TRP A 107 3.02 5.25 7.25
C TRP A 107 2.14 4.79 8.40
N ILE A 108 1.82 3.50 8.43
CA ILE A 108 1.08 2.86 9.51
C ILE A 108 1.88 1.66 9.99
N ILE A 109 2.27 1.66 11.26
CA ILE A 109 2.81 0.48 11.93
C ILE A 109 1.62 -0.27 12.51
N ASN A 110 1.29 -1.40 11.92
CA ASN A 110 0.13 -2.19 12.31
C ASN A 110 0.50 -3.23 13.38
N ALA A 111 -0.47 -3.59 14.22
CA ALA A 111 -0.40 -4.66 15.21
C ALA A 111 0.82 -4.55 16.16
N SER A 112 1.15 -3.36 16.62
CA SER A 112 2.27 -3.12 17.53
C SER A 112 1.98 -3.61 18.95
N LEU A 113 2.85 -4.45 19.47
CA LEU A 113 2.84 -4.87 20.88
C LEU A 113 3.34 -3.76 21.79
N TYR A 114 4.24 -2.92 21.32
CA TYR A 114 4.73 -1.76 22.07
C TYR A 114 3.58 -0.82 22.46
N ALA A 115 2.64 -0.59 21.57
CA ALA A 115 1.48 0.26 21.82
C ALA A 115 0.51 -0.34 22.86
N THR A 116 0.46 -1.68 23.03
CA THR A 116 -0.46 -2.36 23.97
C THR A 116 -0.14 -2.12 25.44
N LYS A 117 1.08 -1.65 25.76
CA LYS A 117 1.58 -1.51 27.14
C LYS A 117 1.43 -2.80 27.99
N THR A 118 1.58 -3.94 27.36
CA THR A 118 1.39 -5.27 27.98
C THR A 118 2.27 -5.48 29.20
N THR A 119 1.74 -6.18 30.21
CA THR A 119 2.47 -6.59 31.42
C THR A 119 3.06 -8.01 31.30
N ASN A 120 2.67 -8.78 30.30
CA ASN A 120 3.22 -10.11 30.04
C ASN A 120 4.70 -10.01 29.68
N LYS A 121 5.56 -10.74 30.41
CA LYS A 121 7.03 -10.66 30.25
C LYS A 121 7.52 -10.99 28.84
N VAL A 122 6.92 -12.01 28.19
CA VAL A 122 7.32 -12.45 26.85
C VAL A 122 6.90 -11.40 25.80
N LEU A 123 5.65 -10.93 25.88
CA LEU A 123 5.16 -9.90 24.97
C LEU A 123 5.89 -8.56 25.15
N LYS A 124 6.25 -8.23 26.41
CA LYS A 124 7.04 -7.05 26.73
C LYS A 124 8.46 -7.11 26.13
N ALA A 125 9.10 -8.27 26.17
CA ALA A 125 10.38 -8.47 25.52
C ALA A 125 10.27 -8.28 23.99
N LYS A 126 9.23 -8.85 23.37
CA LYS A 126 8.95 -8.65 21.94
C LYS A 126 8.67 -7.18 21.62
N ALA A 127 7.84 -6.50 22.41
CA ALA A 127 7.53 -5.08 22.29
C ALA A 127 8.80 -4.19 22.34
N SER A 128 9.77 -4.54 23.19
CA SER A 128 11.04 -3.83 23.27
C SER A 128 11.86 -3.91 21.98
N ASN A 129 11.76 -5.01 21.25
CA ASN A 129 12.43 -5.17 19.94
C ASN A 129 11.77 -4.35 18.83
N GLU A 130 10.53 -3.94 19.00
CA GLU A 130 9.82 -3.10 18.02
C GLU A 130 10.35 -1.65 18.01
N ILE A 131 10.90 -1.17 19.14
CA ILE A 131 11.32 0.24 19.31
C ILE A 131 12.32 0.67 18.24
N GLU A 132 13.27 -0.17 17.89
CA GLU A 132 14.25 0.11 16.84
C GLU A 132 13.57 0.37 15.50
N TRP A 133 12.59 -0.46 15.15
CA TRP A 133 11.86 -0.38 13.88
C TRP A 133 10.88 0.78 13.84
N ILE A 134 10.22 1.06 14.97
CA ILE A 134 9.36 2.25 15.13
C ILE A 134 10.20 3.52 14.90
N ASN A 135 11.35 3.64 15.55
CA ASN A 135 12.25 4.77 15.39
C ASN A 135 12.78 4.88 13.95
N LYS A 136 12.96 3.75 13.27
CA LYS A 136 13.39 3.73 11.87
C LYS A 136 12.32 4.27 10.94
N VAL A 137 11.06 3.86 11.15
CA VAL A 137 9.91 4.37 10.40
C VAL A 137 9.70 5.86 10.68
N ASP A 138 9.78 6.29 11.94
CA ASP A 138 9.69 7.69 12.34
C ASP A 138 10.66 8.59 11.57
N LYS A 139 11.95 8.22 11.59
CA LYS A 139 12.99 8.95 10.86
C LYS A 139 12.77 8.94 9.35
N HIS A 140 12.32 7.80 8.80
CA HIS A 140 12.13 7.65 7.37
C HIS A 140 10.92 8.43 6.84
N SER A 141 9.82 8.44 7.61
CA SER A 141 8.58 9.13 7.28
C SER A 141 8.58 10.62 7.68
N ASN A 142 9.67 11.11 8.32
CA ASN A 142 9.75 12.45 8.93
C ASN A 142 8.60 12.71 9.92
N GLY A 143 8.26 11.74 10.75
CA GLY A 143 7.19 11.82 11.72
C GLY A 143 5.77 11.60 11.17
N ASN A 144 5.63 11.35 9.86
CA ASN A 144 4.32 11.11 9.25
C ASN A 144 3.93 9.62 9.36
N PHE A 145 3.72 9.16 10.59
CA PHE A 145 3.27 7.79 10.82
C PHE A 145 2.28 7.68 11.98
N ALA A 146 1.53 6.59 12.00
CA ALA A 146 0.66 6.20 13.08
C ALA A 146 0.98 4.77 13.53
N ILE A 147 0.66 4.44 14.78
CA ILE A 147 0.81 3.09 15.32
C ILE A 147 -0.57 2.57 15.72
N ILE A 148 -0.91 1.40 15.19
CA ILE A 148 -2.10 0.65 15.59
C ILE A 148 -1.66 -0.47 16.54
N GLU A 149 -2.24 -0.50 17.74
CA GLU A 149 -1.93 -1.52 18.72
C GLU A 149 -2.42 -2.92 18.29
N TRP A 150 -1.69 -3.93 18.68
CA TRP A 150 -2.12 -5.31 18.52
C TRP A 150 -3.33 -5.59 19.41
N LYS A 151 -4.37 -6.21 18.87
CA LYS A 151 -5.58 -6.65 19.59
C LYS A 151 -5.66 -8.17 19.59
N ALA A 152 -6.02 -8.75 20.74
CA ALA A 152 -6.21 -10.19 20.87
C ALA A 152 -7.50 -10.67 20.16
N ASP A 153 -8.50 -9.81 20.17
CA ASP A 153 -9.80 -10.12 19.57
C ASP A 153 -9.82 -9.72 18.09
N GLU A 154 -10.59 -10.45 17.31
CA GLU A 154 -10.85 -10.09 15.93
C GLU A 154 -11.68 -8.78 15.86
N ILE A 155 -11.16 -7.79 15.15
CA ILE A 155 -11.79 -6.48 15.02
C ILE A 155 -12.76 -6.56 13.84
N LYS A 156 -14.06 -6.50 14.12
CA LYS A 156 -15.13 -6.56 13.10
C LYS A 156 -16.17 -5.46 13.33
N GLY A 157 -16.74 -4.96 12.22
CA GLY A 157 -17.85 -4.03 12.24
C GLY A 157 -17.55 -2.74 13.02
N GLU A 158 -18.45 -2.36 13.93
CA GLU A 158 -18.36 -1.09 14.68
C GLU A 158 -17.11 -1.00 15.57
N LYS A 159 -16.52 -2.12 15.98
CA LYS A 159 -15.27 -2.12 16.77
C LYS A 159 -14.06 -1.51 16.03
N ILE A 160 -14.16 -1.36 14.71
CA ILE A 160 -13.14 -0.67 13.92
C ILE A 160 -13.07 0.81 14.31
N LEU A 161 -14.19 1.42 14.66
CA LEU A 161 -14.25 2.83 15.04
C LEU A 161 -13.53 3.11 16.38
N ASP A 162 -13.43 2.10 17.26
CA ASP A 162 -12.72 2.22 18.55
C ASP A 162 -11.20 2.34 18.38
N LEU A 163 -10.68 2.05 17.16
CA LEU A 163 -9.25 2.19 16.85
C LEU A 163 -8.83 3.63 16.50
N ILE A 164 -9.79 4.49 16.23
CA ILE A 164 -9.55 5.85 15.71
C ILE A 164 -9.86 6.92 16.76
N GLN A 165 -10.29 6.51 17.95
CA GLN A 165 -10.48 7.37 19.12
C GLN A 165 -9.21 7.38 19.99
#